data_8cdf7e132d5b269bfee5f83933b4ff1b
#
_entry.id   8cdf7e132d5b269bfee5f83933b4ff1b
#
_cell.length_a   1.000
_cell.length_b   1.000
_cell.length_c   1.000
_cell.angle_alpha   90.00
_cell.angle_beta   90.00
_cell.angle_gamma   90.00
#
_symmetry.space_group_name_H-M   'P 1'
#
loop_
_entity.id
_entity.type
_entity.pdbx_description
1 polymer ?
#
loop_
_entity_poly.entity_id
_entity_poly.type
_entity_poly.pdbx_seq_one_letter_code
_entity_poly.pdbx_strand_id
1 'polypeptide(L)'
;MATARKLPARLHHTAYVSKNLEATRKFYEDIIGLPLMATWCESDMLFGAERTYCHVFFGLADGGALAFFQFADQDDEQTFSPPIPETPFHHIALKVDADVQKAIEQRLHAAGYTEPKTFVLEHGYCRSLYAVDPDGMIVEFTLDHPDVEKINATRRADARAELKRWLAGNHQSNNTYR
;
A
#
# COMPACT_ATOMS: atom_id res chain seq x y z
N MET A 1 -37.90 -3.59 -5.23
CA MET A 1 -36.66 -4.18 -4.62
C MET A 1 -35.49 -3.45 -5.22
N ALA A 2 -34.65 -2.79 -4.44
CA ALA A 2 -33.44 -2.16 -4.97
C ALA A 2 -32.50 -3.28 -5.42
N THR A 3 -32.11 -3.29 -6.68
CA THR A 3 -31.10 -4.23 -7.20
C THR A 3 -29.81 -4.00 -6.44
N ALA A 4 -29.27 -5.07 -5.84
CA ALA A 4 -27.96 -5.01 -5.15
C ALA A 4 -26.91 -4.47 -6.14
N ARG A 5 -26.24 -3.37 -5.78
CA ARG A 5 -25.18 -2.79 -6.61
C ARG A 5 -24.03 -3.79 -6.70
N LYS A 6 -23.62 -4.11 -7.93
CA LYS A 6 -22.40 -4.91 -8.14
C LYS A 6 -21.19 -4.08 -7.71
N LEU A 7 -20.39 -4.61 -6.83
CA LEU A 7 -19.16 -3.97 -6.34
C LEU A 7 -17.97 -4.27 -7.27
N PRO A 8 -16.96 -3.40 -7.35
CA PRO A 8 -15.66 -3.77 -7.90
C PRO A 8 -15.12 -5.03 -7.19
N ALA A 9 -14.48 -5.91 -7.94
CA ALA A 9 -14.04 -7.20 -7.40
C ALA A 9 -12.84 -7.08 -6.45
N ARG A 10 -11.87 -6.25 -6.82
CA ARG A 10 -10.62 -6.01 -6.07
C ARG A 10 -9.93 -4.74 -6.55
N LEU A 11 -8.87 -4.34 -5.87
CA LEU A 11 -7.93 -3.35 -6.41
C LEU A 11 -7.18 -3.98 -7.60
N HIS A 12 -7.28 -3.38 -8.79
CA HIS A 12 -6.58 -3.90 -9.97
C HIS A 12 -5.07 -3.64 -9.85
N HIS A 13 -4.68 -2.40 -9.71
CA HIS A 13 -3.31 -1.96 -9.40
C HIS A 13 -3.31 -0.58 -8.77
N THR A 14 -2.21 -0.23 -8.12
CA THR A 14 -1.87 1.13 -7.76
C THR A 14 -1.03 1.76 -8.87
N ALA A 15 -0.83 3.09 -8.84
CA ALA A 15 0.08 3.76 -9.76
C ALA A 15 0.82 4.88 -9.02
N TYR A 16 2.15 4.77 -9.00
CA TYR A 16 3.05 5.75 -8.39
C TYR A 16 4.21 6.04 -9.33
N VAL A 17 4.83 7.19 -9.16
CA VAL A 17 6.07 7.52 -9.88
C VAL A 17 7.26 7.17 -9.00
N SER A 18 8.20 6.41 -9.56
CA SER A 18 9.48 6.10 -8.93
C SER A 18 10.60 6.89 -9.62
N LYS A 19 11.52 7.40 -8.83
CA LYS A 19 12.74 8.07 -9.33
C LYS A 19 13.81 7.08 -9.76
N ASN A 20 13.74 5.84 -9.30
CA ASN A 20 14.70 4.80 -9.59
C ASN A 20 14.06 3.42 -9.57
N LEU A 21 13.59 2.95 -10.73
CA LEU A 21 12.93 1.65 -10.86
C LEU A 21 13.80 0.47 -10.43
N GLU A 22 15.12 0.54 -10.53
CA GLU A 22 15.98 -0.54 -10.04
C GLU A 22 16.02 -0.59 -8.50
N ALA A 23 16.01 0.55 -7.83
CA ALA A 23 15.86 0.59 -6.37
C ALA A 23 14.48 0.07 -5.95
N THR A 24 13.43 0.46 -6.67
CA THR A 24 12.05 -0.02 -6.46
C THR A 24 11.95 -1.53 -6.69
N ARG A 25 12.54 -2.05 -7.78
CA ARG A 25 12.59 -3.49 -8.05
C ARG A 25 13.29 -4.25 -6.92
N LYS A 26 14.47 -3.80 -6.49
CA LYS A 26 15.19 -4.42 -5.38
C LYS A 26 14.37 -4.45 -4.10
N PHE A 27 13.66 -3.36 -3.80
CA PHE A 27 12.80 -3.31 -2.64
C PHE A 27 11.63 -4.29 -2.76
N TYR A 28 10.81 -4.17 -3.81
CA TYR A 28 9.59 -4.98 -3.92
C TYR A 28 9.85 -6.45 -4.28
N GLU A 29 10.80 -6.75 -5.15
CA GLU A 29 11.07 -8.11 -5.58
C GLU A 29 12.06 -8.82 -4.64
N ASP A 30 13.25 -8.26 -4.40
CA ASP A 30 14.30 -8.96 -3.66
C ASP A 30 14.04 -8.95 -2.14
N ILE A 31 13.54 -7.83 -1.57
CA ILE A 31 13.32 -7.69 -0.12
C ILE A 31 11.92 -8.12 0.26
N ILE A 32 10.89 -7.52 -0.34
CA ILE A 32 9.49 -7.83 0.00
C ILE A 32 9.08 -9.20 -0.54
N GLY A 33 9.53 -9.56 -1.75
CA GLY A 33 9.24 -10.85 -2.39
C GLY A 33 8.03 -10.82 -3.31
N LEU A 34 7.65 -9.65 -3.82
CA LEU A 34 6.61 -9.51 -4.85
C LEU A 34 7.24 -9.70 -6.23
N PRO A 35 6.82 -10.68 -7.04
CA PRO A 35 7.44 -10.91 -8.35
C PRO A 35 7.18 -9.76 -9.31
N LEU A 36 8.20 -9.38 -10.09
CA LEU A 36 8.02 -8.50 -11.24
C LEU A 36 7.23 -9.22 -12.32
N MET A 37 5.97 -8.82 -12.53
CA MET A 37 5.02 -9.51 -13.42
C MET A 37 4.99 -8.93 -14.83
N ALA A 38 5.27 -7.65 -15.00
CA ALA A 38 5.26 -6.99 -16.30
C ALA A 38 6.09 -5.72 -16.29
N THR A 39 6.67 -5.41 -17.43
CA THR A 39 7.34 -4.14 -17.72
C THR A 39 6.88 -3.67 -19.09
N TRP A 40 6.29 -2.48 -19.14
CA TRP A 40 5.86 -1.81 -20.37
C TRP A 40 6.70 -0.55 -20.56
N CYS A 41 7.25 -0.37 -21.75
CA CYS A 41 7.95 0.86 -22.14
C CYS A 41 7.16 1.48 -23.29
N GLU A 42 6.64 2.68 -23.06
CA GLU A 42 5.67 3.31 -23.94
C GLU A 42 6.01 4.77 -24.18
N SER A 43 5.54 5.29 -25.32
CA SER A 43 5.56 6.73 -25.63
C SER A 43 4.16 7.12 -26.08
N ASP A 44 3.56 8.05 -25.37
CA ASP A 44 2.19 8.49 -25.59
C ASP A 44 2.06 10.01 -25.58
N MET A 45 1.09 10.50 -26.35
CA MET A 45 0.64 11.90 -26.25
C MET A 45 -0.22 12.09 -25.00
N LEU A 46 0.41 12.54 -23.93
CA LEU A 46 -0.25 12.76 -22.62
C LEU A 46 -0.12 14.23 -22.20
N PHE A 47 -1.24 14.85 -21.82
CA PHE A 47 -1.28 16.23 -21.29
C PHE A 47 -0.56 17.25 -22.17
N GLY A 48 -0.69 17.11 -23.51
CA GLY A 48 -0.19 18.07 -24.50
C GLY A 48 1.27 17.90 -24.95
N ALA A 49 1.96 16.81 -24.51
CA ALA A 49 3.31 16.48 -24.97
C ALA A 49 3.44 14.96 -25.15
N GLU A 50 4.38 14.56 -26.01
CA GLU A 50 4.81 13.17 -26.09
C GLU A 50 5.68 12.84 -24.87
N ARG A 51 5.31 11.77 -24.14
CA ARG A 51 6.01 11.33 -22.92
C ARG A 51 6.40 9.88 -23.04
N THR A 52 7.68 9.61 -22.76
CA THR A 52 8.24 8.26 -22.75
C THR A 52 8.43 7.81 -21.32
N TYR A 53 7.90 6.63 -20.98
CA TYR A 53 7.97 6.09 -19.63
C TYR A 53 8.08 4.56 -19.63
N CYS A 54 8.59 4.07 -18.51
CA CYS A 54 8.58 2.66 -18.17
C CYS A 54 7.55 2.41 -17.07
N HIS A 55 6.71 1.40 -17.22
CA HIS A 55 5.65 1.02 -16.28
C HIS A 55 5.83 -0.42 -15.82
N VAL A 56 6.18 -0.63 -14.57
CA VAL A 56 6.45 -1.95 -13.96
C VAL A 56 5.34 -2.36 -13.01
N PHE A 57 5.09 -3.67 -12.90
CA PHE A 57 4.04 -4.25 -12.06
C PHE A 57 4.61 -5.35 -11.17
N PHE A 58 4.46 -5.20 -9.85
CA PHE A 58 4.79 -6.22 -8.86
C PHE A 58 3.51 -6.92 -8.39
N GLY A 59 3.43 -8.23 -8.62
CA GLY A 59 2.20 -9.00 -8.48
C GLY A 59 1.82 -9.31 -7.04
N LEU A 60 0.51 -9.31 -6.78
CA LEU A 60 -0.11 -9.75 -5.54
C LEU A 60 -0.80 -11.10 -5.75
N ALA A 61 -1.00 -11.87 -4.67
CA ALA A 61 -1.57 -13.22 -4.71
C ALA A 61 -3.01 -13.27 -5.26
N ASP A 62 -3.78 -12.17 -5.16
CA ASP A 62 -5.13 -12.07 -5.69
C ASP A 62 -5.19 -11.66 -7.17
N GLY A 63 -4.02 -11.51 -7.82
CA GLY A 63 -3.87 -11.02 -9.18
C GLY A 63 -3.94 -9.49 -9.32
N GLY A 64 -3.92 -8.73 -8.22
CA GLY A 64 -3.64 -7.31 -8.19
C GLY A 64 -2.15 -7.04 -8.33
N ALA A 65 -1.78 -5.76 -8.40
CA ALA A 65 -0.38 -5.37 -8.47
C ALA A 65 -0.12 -4.01 -7.78
N LEU A 66 1.10 -3.82 -7.33
CA LEU A 66 1.67 -2.49 -7.12
C LEU A 66 2.41 -2.10 -8.40
N ALA A 67 2.06 -0.94 -8.95
CA ALA A 67 2.64 -0.50 -10.21
C ALA A 67 3.35 0.84 -10.06
N PHE A 68 4.45 0.99 -10.78
CA PHE A 68 5.30 2.17 -10.72
C PHE A 68 5.68 2.64 -12.12
N PHE A 69 5.72 3.96 -12.29
CA PHE A 69 6.21 4.62 -13.50
C PHE A 69 7.58 5.22 -13.25
N GLN A 70 8.43 5.24 -14.27
CA GLN A 70 9.58 6.12 -14.34
C GLN A 70 9.57 6.80 -15.70
N PHE A 71 9.69 8.12 -15.71
CA PHE A 71 9.79 8.89 -16.95
C PHE A 71 11.22 8.89 -17.47
N ALA A 72 11.36 8.91 -18.81
CA ALA A 72 12.66 9.06 -19.46
C ALA A 72 13.16 10.51 -19.35
N ASP A 73 12.24 11.48 -19.28
CA ASP A 73 12.51 12.91 -19.16
C ASP A 73 12.45 13.36 -17.70
N GLN A 74 13.46 14.15 -17.26
CA GLN A 74 13.54 14.62 -15.87
C GLN A 74 12.49 15.69 -15.54
N ASP A 75 12.07 16.51 -16.48
CA ASP A 75 11.05 17.54 -16.24
C ASP A 75 9.68 16.87 -16.05
N ASP A 76 9.43 15.79 -16.80
CA ASP A 76 8.24 14.95 -16.61
C ASP A 76 8.26 14.24 -15.26
N GLU A 77 9.40 13.67 -14.86
CA GLU A 77 9.56 13.06 -13.55
C GLU A 77 9.26 14.08 -12.44
N GLN A 78 9.85 15.27 -12.49
CA GLN A 78 9.59 16.32 -11.49
C GLN A 78 8.14 16.78 -11.47
N THR A 79 7.50 16.88 -12.64
CA THR A 79 6.11 17.33 -12.78
C THR A 79 5.13 16.32 -12.19
N PHE A 80 5.36 15.02 -12.42
CA PHE A 80 4.43 13.94 -12.06
C PHE A 80 4.81 13.16 -10.81
N SER A 81 5.93 13.50 -10.16
CA SER A 81 6.39 12.90 -8.89
C SER A 81 6.43 13.92 -7.75
N PRO A 82 5.27 14.46 -7.32
CA PRO A 82 5.24 15.34 -6.16
C PRO A 82 5.74 14.59 -4.91
N PRO A 83 6.36 15.29 -3.95
CA PRO A 83 6.81 14.67 -2.71
C PRO A 83 5.67 13.92 -2.02
N ILE A 84 5.94 12.69 -1.60
CA ILE A 84 5.00 11.91 -0.77
C ILE A 84 5.01 12.55 0.63
N PRO A 85 3.83 12.81 1.25
CA PRO A 85 3.78 13.33 2.61
C PRO A 85 4.49 12.41 3.61
N GLU A 86 5.41 12.95 4.38
CA GLU A 86 6.12 12.22 5.43
C GLU A 86 5.19 11.99 6.64
N THR A 87 4.25 11.08 6.50
CA THR A 87 3.30 10.72 7.54
C THR A 87 2.90 9.25 7.47
N PRO A 88 2.87 8.53 8.61
CA PRO A 88 2.44 7.13 8.63
C PRO A 88 0.95 6.94 8.31
N PHE A 89 0.18 8.01 8.22
CA PHE A 89 -1.24 7.96 7.86
C PHE A 89 -1.50 7.87 6.34
N HIS A 90 -0.44 8.02 5.51
CA HIS A 90 -0.50 7.76 4.07
C HIS A 90 0.29 6.50 3.75
N HIS A 91 -0.39 5.39 3.54
CA HIS A 91 0.23 4.10 3.26
C HIS A 91 -0.68 3.21 2.40
N ILE A 92 -0.10 2.16 1.86
CA ILE A 92 -0.82 1.04 1.25
C ILE A 92 -0.70 -0.14 2.20
N ALA A 93 -1.83 -0.75 2.55
CA ALA A 93 -1.85 -1.95 3.38
C ALA A 93 -2.10 -3.20 2.54
N LEU A 94 -1.24 -4.20 2.71
CA LEU A 94 -1.34 -5.52 2.10
C LEU A 94 -1.62 -6.54 3.20
N LYS A 95 -2.68 -7.33 3.02
CA LYS A 95 -2.95 -8.46 3.91
C LYS A 95 -1.91 -9.56 3.69
N VAL A 96 -1.36 -10.08 4.79
CA VAL A 96 -0.41 -11.19 4.79
C VAL A 96 -0.73 -12.21 5.87
N ASP A 97 -0.24 -13.43 5.70
CA ASP A 97 -0.25 -14.44 6.76
C ASP A 97 0.98 -14.27 7.69
N ALA A 98 0.93 -14.88 8.86
CA ALA A 98 1.97 -14.74 9.89
C ALA A 98 3.38 -15.12 9.41
N ASP A 99 3.49 -16.22 8.65
CA ASP A 99 4.77 -16.67 8.11
C ASP A 99 5.33 -15.71 7.06
N VAL A 100 4.45 -15.16 6.22
CA VAL A 100 4.80 -14.16 5.20
C VAL A 100 5.26 -12.87 5.87
N GLN A 101 4.51 -12.36 6.87
CA GLN A 101 4.90 -11.16 7.60
C GLN A 101 6.26 -11.32 8.27
N LYS A 102 6.49 -12.45 8.96
CA LYS A 102 7.76 -12.76 9.60
C LYS A 102 8.92 -12.83 8.60
N ALA A 103 8.70 -13.46 7.44
CA ALA A 103 9.72 -13.56 6.41
C ALA A 103 10.07 -12.20 5.81
N ILE A 104 9.09 -11.31 5.61
CA ILE A 104 9.31 -9.93 5.15
C ILE A 104 10.13 -9.16 6.20
N GLU A 105 9.74 -9.23 7.48
CA GLU A 105 10.46 -8.59 8.59
C GLU A 105 11.92 -9.01 8.63
N GLN A 106 12.20 -10.30 8.49
CA GLN A 106 13.58 -10.83 8.46
C GLN A 106 14.38 -10.31 7.27
N ARG A 107 13.80 -10.25 6.06
CA ARG A 107 14.48 -9.73 4.87
C ARG A 107 14.72 -8.22 4.97
N LEU A 108 13.79 -7.45 5.52
CA LEU A 108 13.97 -6.03 5.81
C LEU A 108 15.16 -5.80 6.74
N HIS A 109 15.22 -6.53 7.85
CA HIS A 109 16.35 -6.45 8.79
C HIS A 109 17.67 -6.84 8.13
N ALA A 110 17.69 -7.92 7.35
CA ALA A 110 18.89 -8.38 6.63
C ALA A 110 19.36 -7.35 5.58
N ALA A 111 18.44 -6.58 5.01
CA ALA A 111 18.73 -5.47 4.08
C ALA A 111 19.08 -4.15 4.78
N GLY A 112 19.18 -4.13 6.13
CA GLY A 112 19.56 -2.96 6.92
C GLY A 112 18.42 -1.97 7.21
N TYR A 113 17.17 -2.39 7.04
CA TYR A 113 16.03 -1.59 7.45
C TYR A 113 15.85 -1.67 8.96
N THR A 114 15.94 -0.51 9.62
CA THR A 114 15.73 -0.32 11.05
C THR A 114 14.81 0.88 11.28
N GLU A 115 14.34 1.10 12.50
CA GLU A 115 13.59 2.31 12.83
C GLU A 115 14.38 3.58 12.43
N PRO A 116 13.70 4.60 11.87
CA PRO A 116 12.25 4.68 11.61
C PRO A 116 11.80 4.11 10.26
N LYS A 117 12.69 3.50 9.46
CA LYS A 117 12.37 2.97 8.11
C LYS A 117 11.53 1.70 8.12
N THR A 118 11.53 0.97 9.23
CA THR A 118 10.62 -0.16 9.46
C THR A 118 10.25 -0.19 10.94
N PHE A 119 8.99 -0.49 11.23
CA PHE A 119 8.45 -0.57 12.60
C PHE A 119 7.20 -1.44 12.64
N VAL A 120 6.82 -1.87 13.84
CA VAL A 120 5.64 -2.70 14.07
C VAL A 120 4.67 -1.98 14.99
N LEU A 121 3.38 -2.03 14.65
CA LEU A 121 2.30 -1.56 15.52
C LEU A 121 1.29 -2.68 15.80
N GLU A 122 0.93 -2.81 17.08
CA GLU A 122 -0.14 -3.68 17.54
C GLU A 122 -1.41 -2.85 17.70
N HIS A 123 -2.38 -3.10 16.83
CA HIS A 123 -3.67 -2.37 16.85
C HIS A 123 -4.73 -3.08 17.73
N GLY A 124 -4.42 -4.29 18.21
CA GLY A 124 -5.33 -5.15 18.94
C GLY A 124 -6.25 -5.95 18.02
N TYR A 125 -6.72 -5.36 16.92
CA TYR A 125 -7.50 -6.05 15.89
C TYR A 125 -6.66 -6.53 14.69
N CYS A 126 -5.42 -6.09 14.59
CA CYS A 126 -4.40 -6.58 13.65
C CYS A 126 -3.00 -6.23 14.17
N ARG A 127 -1.99 -6.93 13.65
CA ARG A 127 -0.58 -6.60 13.78
C ARG A 127 -0.07 -6.11 12.44
N SER A 128 0.58 -4.96 12.43
CA SER A 128 1.05 -4.32 11.20
C SER A 128 2.54 -4.08 11.23
N LEU A 129 3.24 -4.57 10.20
CA LEU A 129 4.64 -4.28 9.91
C LEU A 129 4.67 -3.21 8.82
N TYR A 130 5.35 -2.11 9.07
CA TYR A 130 5.50 -1.00 8.14
C TYR A 130 6.92 -0.95 7.59
N ALA A 131 7.06 -0.61 6.32
CA ALA A 131 8.33 -0.35 5.68
C ALA A 131 8.24 0.86 4.74
N VAL A 132 9.27 1.71 4.77
CA VAL A 132 9.39 2.86 3.86
C VAL A 132 10.13 2.40 2.61
N ASP A 133 9.50 2.57 1.45
CA ASP A 133 10.11 2.23 0.16
C ASP A 133 11.16 3.27 -0.29
N PRO A 134 11.91 3.03 -1.39
CA PRO A 134 12.94 3.96 -1.86
C PRO A 134 12.45 5.36 -2.23
N ASP A 135 11.17 5.51 -2.57
CA ASP A 135 10.56 6.79 -2.95
C ASP A 135 9.86 7.48 -1.76
N GLY A 136 9.89 6.86 -0.56
CA GLY A 136 9.31 7.41 0.67
C GLY A 136 7.86 6.98 0.94
N MET A 137 7.31 6.08 0.12
CA MET A 137 5.99 5.53 0.37
C MET A 137 6.03 4.48 1.49
N ILE A 138 5.04 4.51 2.36
CA ILE A 138 4.90 3.48 3.40
C ILE A 138 4.05 2.33 2.86
N VAL A 139 4.59 1.12 2.98
CA VAL A 139 3.87 -0.13 2.73
C VAL A 139 3.66 -0.84 4.07
N GLU A 140 2.42 -1.18 4.35
CA GLU A 140 1.98 -1.90 5.53
C GLU A 140 1.70 -3.36 5.17
N PHE A 141 2.20 -4.29 5.96
CA PHE A 141 1.92 -5.72 5.86
C PHE A 141 1.10 -6.12 7.08
N THR A 142 -0.22 -6.28 6.87
CA THR A 142 -1.19 -6.46 7.96
C THR A 142 -1.52 -7.92 8.16
N LEU A 143 -1.31 -8.39 9.39
CA LEU A 143 -1.78 -9.68 9.88
C LEU A 143 -3.07 -9.48 10.67
N ASP A 144 -4.16 -10.02 10.18
CA ASP A 144 -5.47 -9.94 10.81
C ASP A 144 -5.50 -10.70 12.16
N HIS A 145 -6.30 -10.19 13.10
CA HIS A 145 -6.65 -10.93 14.31
C HIS A 145 -7.43 -12.21 13.97
N PRO A 146 -7.28 -13.32 14.73
CA PRO A 146 -8.03 -14.56 14.50
C PRO A 146 -9.56 -14.37 14.41
N ASP A 147 -10.11 -13.43 15.16
CA ASP A 147 -11.54 -13.09 15.17
C ASP A 147 -11.92 -11.99 14.16
N VAL A 148 -11.12 -11.73 13.13
CA VAL A 148 -11.30 -10.60 12.20
C VAL A 148 -12.71 -10.54 11.59
N GLU A 149 -13.32 -11.68 11.26
CA GLU A 149 -14.67 -11.72 10.69
C GLU A 149 -15.72 -11.17 11.65
N LYS A 150 -15.62 -11.54 12.95
CA LYS A 150 -16.50 -11.03 14.01
C LYS A 150 -16.28 -9.55 14.26
N ILE A 151 -15.02 -9.13 14.30
CA ILE A 151 -14.63 -7.73 14.46
C ILE A 151 -15.19 -6.89 13.30
N ASN A 152 -14.99 -7.33 12.06
CA ASN A 152 -15.47 -6.66 10.86
C ASN A 152 -17.02 -6.62 10.80
N ALA A 153 -17.70 -7.68 11.22
CA ALA A 153 -19.16 -7.68 11.29
C ALA A 153 -19.68 -6.61 12.24
N THR A 154 -19.08 -6.49 13.43
CA THR A 154 -19.41 -5.45 14.41
C THR A 154 -19.14 -4.05 13.86
N ARG A 155 -17.94 -3.84 13.32
CA ARG A 155 -17.54 -2.51 12.75
C ARG A 155 -18.38 -2.12 11.53
N ARG A 156 -18.85 -3.08 10.75
CA ARG A 156 -19.76 -2.82 9.64
C ARG A 156 -21.15 -2.40 10.13
N ALA A 157 -21.63 -3.02 11.20
CA ALA A 157 -22.94 -2.71 11.77
C ALA A 157 -23.01 -1.30 12.35
N ASP A 158 -21.96 -0.84 13.03
CA ASP A 158 -21.91 0.46 13.70
C ASP A 158 -21.23 1.59 12.88
N ALA A 159 -20.65 1.29 11.72
CA ALA A 159 -19.81 2.21 10.94
C ALA A 159 -20.44 3.60 10.71
N ARG A 160 -21.72 3.67 10.36
CA ARG A 160 -22.42 4.94 10.11
C ARG A 160 -22.67 5.73 11.41
N ALA A 161 -23.00 5.04 12.49
CA ALA A 161 -23.24 5.67 13.78
C ALA A 161 -21.92 6.25 14.34
N GLU A 162 -20.84 5.50 14.25
CA GLU A 162 -19.52 5.93 14.69
C GLU A 162 -19.00 7.12 13.87
N LEU A 163 -19.13 7.10 12.54
CA LEU A 163 -18.77 8.24 11.70
C LEU A 163 -19.61 9.48 12.08
N LYS A 164 -20.91 9.34 12.28
CA LYS A 164 -21.77 10.46 12.71
C LYS A 164 -21.35 11.03 14.06
N ARG A 165 -21.02 10.14 15.01
CA ARG A 165 -20.52 10.51 16.33
C ARG A 165 -19.22 11.33 16.22
N TRP A 166 -18.26 10.87 15.42
CA TRP A 166 -17.00 11.55 15.18
C TRP A 166 -17.21 12.95 14.57
N LEU A 167 -18.04 13.05 13.52
CA LEU A 167 -18.34 14.33 12.85
C LEU A 167 -19.10 15.32 13.74
N ALA A 168 -19.76 14.85 14.80
CA ALA A 168 -20.40 15.68 15.81
C ALA A 168 -19.45 16.13 16.94
N GLY A 169 -18.14 15.89 16.79
CA GLY A 169 -17.10 16.32 17.75
C GLY A 169 -16.88 15.37 18.93
N ASN A 170 -17.51 14.21 18.96
CA ASN A 170 -17.17 13.19 19.96
C ASN A 170 -16.07 12.26 19.40
N HIS A 171 -14.83 12.51 19.81
CA HIS A 171 -13.61 11.85 19.31
C HIS A 171 -13.10 10.73 20.24
N GLN A 172 -13.95 10.15 21.08
CA GLN A 172 -13.56 9.00 21.90
C GLN A 172 -13.24 7.77 21.05
N SER A 173 -12.24 6.99 21.48
CA SER A 173 -11.91 5.73 20.82
C SER A 173 -13.07 4.73 20.95
N ASN A 174 -13.33 3.98 19.89
CA ASN A 174 -14.20 2.82 19.90
C ASN A 174 -13.42 1.50 19.74
N ASN A 175 -12.08 1.57 19.76
CA ASN A 175 -11.24 0.38 19.73
C ASN A 175 -11.19 -0.26 21.12
N THR A 176 -11.86 -1.40 21.27
CA THR A 176 -11.93 -2.18 22.51
C THR A 176 -10.93 -3.35 22.54
N TYR A 177 -10.06 -3.46 21.55
CA TYR A 177 -9.08 -4.54 21.41
C TYR A 177 -7.66 -4.12 21.83
N ARG A 178 -7.47 -2.87 22.17
CA ARG A 178 -6.17 -2.28 22.50
C ARG A 178 -6.16 -1.73 23.91
#